data_8fef64df4d4082e382eb7268621307f5
#
_entry.id   8fef64df4d4082e382eb7268621307f5
#
_cell.length_a   1.000
_cell.length_b   1.000
_cell.length_c   1.000
_cell.angle_alpha   90.00
_cell.angle_beta   90.00
_cell.angle_gamma   90.00
#
_symmetry.space_group_name_H-M   'P 1'
#
loop_
_entity.id
_entity.type
_entity.pdbx_description
1 polymer ?
#
loop_
_entity_poly.entity_id
_entity_poly.type
_entity_poly.pdbx_seq_one_letter_code
_entity_poly.pdbx_strand_id
1 'polypeptide(L)'
;MLVQITDEDDQANNSFSAQSAGNALASQGINFLGIDCDSANMGLNDLRSVAQAAGSLDNNGQPFVRSGDNAAVSVEIEQALNELIDLVPMQVTVDLEELDGDSGDAMPFFDYVEVNELADVDGDGVSDCVEGLATADGDGDGYHEVYSDVEPNNRVCWSFFPNAGYEPTTSSTVQTFKLQVTVRGNGAILDRFIAWWVVPPSMPQQ
;
A
#
# COMPACT_ATOMS: atom_id res chain seq x y z
N MET A 1 10.03 -9.99 -1.94
CA MET A 1 9.62 -10.95 -3.01
C MET A 1 10.82 -11.42 -3.78
N LEU A 2 10.85 -12.71 -4.16
CA LEU A 2 11.82 -13.31 -5.07
C LEU A 2 11.07 -13.91 -6.27
N VAL A 3 11.47 -13.54 -7.48
CA VAL A 3 10.96 -14.14 -8.72
C VAL A 3 12.09 -14.97 -9.33
N GLN A 4 11.83 -16.25 -9.58
CA GLN A 4 12.75 -17.15 -10.26
C GLN A 4 12.14 -17.61 -11.59
N ILE A 5 12.86 -17.39 -12.68
CA ILE A 5 12.50 -17.82 -14.03
C ILE A 5 13.53 -18.86 -14.45
N THR A 6 13.09 -20.02 -14.87
CA THR A 6 13.99 -21.10 -15.32
C THR A 6 13.35 -21.90 -16.45
N ASP A 7 14.19 -22.51 -17.27
CA ASP A 7 13.85 -23.47 -18.31
C ASP A 7 14.53 -24.82 -18.07
N GLU A 8 15.19 -24.97 -16.91
CA GLU A 8 15.95 -26.17 -16.56
C GLU A 8 15.57 -26.68 -15.15
N ASP A 9 15.74 -27.99 -14.97
CA ASP A 9 15.69 -28.66 -13.69
C ASP A 9 16.88 -28.23 -12.81
N ASP A 10 16.67 -28.15 -11.50
CA ASP A 10 17.76 -27.92 -10.56
C ASP A 10 18.78 -29.06 -10.68
N GLN A 11 19.97 -28.75 -11.16
CA GLN A 11 21.12 -29.66 -11.22
C GLN A 11 21.68 -29.90 -9.81
N ALA A 12 20.79 -30.28 -8.88
CA ALA A 12 21.04 -30.34 -7.44
C ALA A 12 22.38 -30.97 -7.09
N ASN A 13 23.28 -30.13 -6.70
CA ASN A 13 24.45 -30.55 -5.98
C ASN A 13 24.00 -30.76 -4.51
N ASN A 14 24.01 -31.94 -4.00
CA ASN A 14 23.51 -32.49 -2.74
C ASN A 14 23.57 -31.64 -1.45
N SER A 15 23.93 -30.37 -1.53
CA SER A 15 24.10 -29.46 -0.40
C SER A 15 22.87 -28.58 -0.13
N PHE A 16 22.04 -28.30 -1.13
CA PHE A 16 20.83 -27.45 -0.99
C PHE A 16 19.68 -28.10 -1.76
N SER A 17 18.55 -28.28 -1.09
CA SER A 17 17.33 -28.77 -1.72
C SER A 17 16.35 -27.60 -1.94
N ALA A 18 15.44 -27.74 -2.90
CA ALA A 18 14.34 -26.81 -3.11
C ALA A 18 13.59 -26.53 -1.79
N GLN A 19 13.36 -27.58 -0.98
CA GLN A 19 12.75 -27.45 0.34
C GLN A 19 13.55 -26.55 1.29
N SER A 20 14.90 -26.69 1.33
CA SER A 20 15.74 -25.85 2.20
C SER A 20 15.76 -24.39 1.75
N ALA A 21 15.75 -24.15 0.44
CA ALA A 21 15.64 -22.80 -0.12
C ALA A 21 14.30 -22.14 0.26
N GLY A 22 13.19 -22.85 0.09
CA GLY A 22 11.87 -22.37 0.48
C GLY A 22 11.75 -22.05 1.97
N ASN A 23 12.28 -22.92 2.85
CA ASN A 23 12.30 -22.67 4.29
C ASN A 23 13.13 -21.42 4.66
N ALA A 24 14.22 -21.17 3.95
CA ALA A 24 15.03 -19.96 4.15
C ALA A 24 14.26 -18.69 3.75
N LEU A 25 13.51 -18.73 2.66
CA LEU A 25 12.64 -17.63 2.25
C LEU A 25 11.52 -17.38 3.27
N ALA A 26 10.84 -18.44 3.72
CA ALA A 26 9.79 -18.36 4.75
C ALA A 26 10.31 -17.72 6.03
N SER A 27 11.53 -18.09 6.48
CA SER A 27 12.12 -17.53 7.71
C SER A 27 12.41 -16.03 7.65
N GLN A 28 12.44 -15.46 6.46
CA GLN A 28 12.67 -14.04 6.20
C GLN A 28 11.42 -13.31 5.71
N GLY A 29 10.27 -13.98 5.67
CA GLY A 29 9.03 -13.39 5.17
C GLY A 29 9.09 -13.04 3.67
N ILE A 30 9.90 -13.77 2.88
CA ILE A 30 10.07 -13.50 1.46
C ILE A 30 9.11 -14.38 0.66
N ASN A 31 8.14 -13.77 -0.02
CA ASN A 31 7.28 -14.46 -0.98
C ASN A 31 8.06 -14.87 -2.22
N PHE A 32 7.75 -16.06 -2.76
CA PHE A 32 8.40 -16.65 -3.92
C PHE A 32 7.40 -16.84 -5.06
N LEU A 33 7.81 -16.46 -6.26
CA LEU A 33 7.12 -16.76 -7.51
C LEU A 33 8.08 -17.55 -8.41
N GLY A 34 7.68 -18.75 -8.81
CA GLY A 34 8.39 -19.56 -9.79
C GLY A 34 7.76 -19.47 -11.17
N ILE A 35 8.56 -19.33 -12.22
CA ILE A 35 8.12 -19.36 -13.61
C ILE A 35 8.96 -20.37 -14.36
N ASP A 36 8.31 -21.43 -14.83
CA ASP A 36 8.91 -22.46 -15.68
C ASP A 36 8.64 -22.12 -17.14
N CYS A 37 9.71 -21.88 -17.90
CA CYS A 37 9.66 -21.53 -19.32
C CYS A 37 9.90 -22.73 -20.24
N ASP A 38 10.06 -23.93 -19.68
CA ASP A 38 10.25 -25.16 -20.46
C ASP A 38 8.92 -25.81 -20.80
N SER A 39 8.73 -26.13 -22.08
CA SER A 39 7.58 -26.89 -22.57
C SER A 39 7.51 -28.33 -22.01
N ALA A 40 8.61 -28.87 -21.52
CA ALA A 40 8.68 -30.18 -20.89
C ALA A 40 8.39 -30.13 -19.38
N ASN A 41 8.22 -28.95 -18.80
CA ASN A 41 7.98 -28.72 -17.36
C ASN A 41 9.04 -29.36 -16.44
N MET A 42 10.29 -29.33 -16.83
CA MET A 42 11.35 -30.02 -16.08
C MET A 42 11.67 -29.33 -14.76
N GLY A 43 11.68 -27.98 -14.73
CA GLY A 43 11.91 -27.18 -13.52
C GLY A 43 10.71 -27.03 -12.60
N LEU A 44 9.53 -27.41 -13.05
CA LEU A 44 8.24 -27.13 -12.39
C LEU A 44 8.13 -27.74 -10.99
N ASN A 45 8.65 -28.95 -10.78
CA ASN A 45 8.56 -29.65 -9.49
C ASN A 45 9.44 -29.00 -8.42
N ASP A 46 10.62 -28.52 -8.78
CA ASP A 46 11.53 -27.85 -7.87
C ASP A 46 10.99 -26.47 -7.50
N LEU A 47 10.51 -25.68 -8.47
CA LEU A 47 9.84 -24.41 -8.22
C LEU A 47 8.63 -24.58 -7.28
N ARG A 48 7.79 -25.60 -7.50
CA ARG A 48 6.66 -25.92 -6.60
C ARG A 48 7.11 -26.27 -5.20
N SER A 49 8.19 -27.01 -5.07
CA SER A 49 8.76 -27.37 -3.77
C SER A 49 9.28 -26.16 -3.01
N VAL A 50 9.93 -25.23 -3.71
CA VAL A 50 10.36 -23.94 -3.13
C VAL A 50 9.16 -23.10 -2.70
N ALA A 51 8.17 -22.91 -3.58
CA ALA A 51 6.97 -22.13 -3.29
C ALA A 51 6.18 -22.70 -2.11
N GLN A 52 5.98 -24.03 -2.09
CA GLN A 52 5.29 -24.72 -1.00
C GLN A 52 6.02 -24.53 0.34
N ALA A 53 7.35 -24.67 0.36
CA ALA A 53 8.15 -24.53 1.57
C ALA A 53 8.28 -23.07 2.03
N ALA A 54 8.21 -22.13 1.09
CA ALA A 54 8.15 -20.70 1.38
C ALA A 54 6.78 -20.25 1.90
N GLY A 55 5.75 -21.09 1.80
CA GLY A 55 4.37 -20.70 2.11
C GLY A 55 3.77 -19.78 1.05
N SER A 56 4.39 -19.67 -0.12
CA SER A 56 3.93 -18.82 -1.23
C SER A 56 2.90 -19.58 -2.05
N LEU A 57 1.63 -19.30 -1.77
CA LEU A 57 0.48 -19.97 -2.37
C LEU A 57 -0.36 -18.97 -3.17
N ASP A 58 -1.00 -19.43 -4.24
CA ASP A 58 -1.97 -18.64 -4.98
C ASP A 58 -3.35 -18.58 -4.27
N ASN A 59 -4.29 -17.84 -4.84
CA ASN A 59 -5.66 -17.70 -4.31
C ASN A 59 -6.43 -19.04 -4.16
N ASN A 60 -5.94 -20.11 -4.76
CA ASN A 60 -6.52 -21.46 -4.66
C ASN A 60 -5.76 -22.34 -3.66
N GLY A 61 -4.75 -21.77 -2.95
CA GLY A 61 -3.91 -22.51 -2.02
C GLY A 61 -2.89 -23.44 -2.71
N GLN A 62 -2.61 -23.24 -4.01
CA GLN A 62 -1.59 -23.99 -4.72
C GLN A 62 -0.25 -23.25 -4.69
N PRO A 63 0.90 -23.98 -4.79
CA PRO A 63 2.21 -23.34 -4.89
C PRO A 63 2.23 -22.28 -5.99
N PHE A 64 2.74 -21.08 -5.65
CA PHE A 64 2.71 -19.92 -6.54
C PHE A 64 3.74 -20.08 -7.67
N VAL A 65 3.41 -20.93 -8.62
CA VAL A 65 4.24 -21.25 -9.78
C VAL A 65 3.41 -21.17 -11.04
N ARG A 66 3.98 -20.58 -12.07
CA ARG A 66 3.39 -20.49 -13.41
C ARG A 66 4.26 -21.23 -14.42
N SER A 67 3.62 -21.78 -15.42
CA SER A 67 4.26 -22.48 -16.53
C SER A 67 3.81 -21.83 -17.83
N GLY A 68 4.77 -21.44 -18.67
CA GLY A 68 4.48 -20.78 -19.94
C GLY A 68 5.53 -21.12 -21.00
N ASP A 69 5.11 -21.26 -22.26
CA ASP A 69 6.04 -21.28 -23.37
C ASP A 69 6.64 -19.88 -23.61
N ASN A 70 7.70 -19.79 -24.39
CA ASN A 70 8.44 -18.55 -24.67
C ASN A 70 7.57 -17.36 -25.15
N ALA A 71 6.37 -17.63 -25.67
CA ALA A 71 5.44 -16.61 -26.15
C ALA A 71 4.51 -16.10 -25.05
N ALA A 72 4.18 -16.94 -24.07
CA ALA A 72 3.25 -16.64 -22.98
C ALA A 72 3.93 -16.07 -21.73
N VAL A 73 5.25 -16.21 -21.58
CA VAL A 73 6.01 -15.85 -20.37
C VAL A 73 5.73 -14.41 -19.90
N SER A 74 5.66 -13.44 -20.81
CA SER A 74 5.40 -12.06 -20.43
C SER A 74 4.02 -11.87 -19.82
N VAL A 75 3.01 -12.55 -20.35
CA VAL A 75 1.63 -12.50 -19.86
C VAL A 75 1.52 -13.21 -18.51
N GLU A 76 2.17 -14.37 -18.38
CA GLU A 76 2.20 -15.12 -17.12
C GLU A 76 2.93 -14.36 -16.00
N ILE A 77 4.02 -13.65 -16.32
CA ILE A 77 4.71 -12.76 -15.38
C ILE A 77 3.79 -11.63 -14.93
N GLU A 78 3.13 -10.96 -15.87
CA GLU A 78 2.23 -9.86 -15.55
C GLU A 78 1.06 -10.31 -14.68
N GLN A 79 0.42 -11.44 -15.03
CA GLN A 79 -0.67 -12.00 -14.25
C GLN A 79 -0.21 -12.43 -12.85
N ALA A 80 0.93 -13.10 -12.75
CA ALA A 80 1.45 -13.55 -11.47
C ALA A 80 1.89 -12.38 -10.57
N LEU A 81 2.43 -11.31 -11.14
CA LEU A 81 2.75 -10.10 -10.38
C LEU A 81 1.49 -9.41 -9.86
N ASN A 82 0.44 -9.34 -10.67
CA ASN A 82 -0.84 -8.77 -10.25
C ASN A 82 -1.48 -9.62 -9.14
N GLU A 83 -1.53 -10.96 -9.30
CA GLU A 83 -2.02 -11.85 -8.23
C GLU A 83 -1.20 -11.72 -6.94
N LEU A 84 0.12 -11.53 -7.05
CA LEU A 84 0.96 -11.37 -5.87
C LEU A 84 0.74 -10.02 -5.19
N ILE A 85 0.54 -8.96 -5.96
CA ILE A 85 0.18 -7.64 -5.41
C ILE A 85 -1.13 -7.75 -4.64
N ASP A 86 -2.10 -8.48 -5.17
CA ASP A 86 -3.41 -8.70 -4.55
C ASP A 86 -3.35 -9.57 -3.27
N LEU A 87 -2.25 -10.29 -3.04
CA LEU A 87 -2.07 -11.17 -1.87
C LEU A 87 -1.25 -10.54 -0.73
N VAL A 88 -0.62 -9.38 -0.96
CA VAL A 88 0.25 -8.76 0.05
C VAL A 88 -0.48 -7.62 0.72
N PRO A 89 -1.01 -7.83 1.93
CA PRO A 89 -1.56 -6.73 2.71
C PRO A 89 -0.48 -5.69 3.00
N MET A 90 -0.87 -4.45 3.06
CA MET A 90 0.04 -3.33 3.28
C MET A 90 -0.37 -2.49 4.48
N GLN A 91 0.61 -1.92 5.15
CA GLN A 91 0.39 -0.82 6.05
C GLN A 91 0.17 0.45 5.23
N VAL A 92 -0.95 1.14 5.46
CA VAL A 92 -1.26 2.38 4.75
C VAL A 92 -1.25 3.54 5.73
N THR A 93 -0.47 4.58 5.39
CA THR A 93 -0.29 5.80 6.18
C THR A 93 -0.62 7.02 5.35
N VAL A 94 -0.94 8.12 6.03
CA VAL A 94 -1.11 9.44 5.42
C VAL A 94 -0.09 10.40 6.03
N ASP A 95 0.65 11.11 5.16
CA ASP A 95 1.59 12.15 5.55
C ASP A 95 1.07 13.50 5.09
N LEU A 96 1.26 14.53 5.93
CA LEU A 96 0.94 15.93 5.63
C LEU A 96 2.23 16.73 5.52
N GLU A 97 2.35 17.51 4.47
CA GLU A 97 3.53 18.34 4.23
C GLU A 97 3.12 19.73 3.77
N GLU A 98 3.65 20.75 4.45
CA GLU A 98 3.50 22.14 4.06
C GLU A 98 4.09 22.42 2.67
N LEU A 99 3.40 23.24 1.88
CA LEU A 99 3.87 23.66 0.56
C LEU A 99 4.14 25.16 0.51
N ASP A 100 5.35 25.51 0.14
CA ASP A 100 5.77 26.90 -0.06
C ASP A 100 4.99 27.65 -1.15
N GLY A 101 5.02 28.98 -1.08
CA GLY A 101 4.59 29.89 -2.14
C GLY A 101 3.11 30.26 -2.09
N ASP A 102 2.53 30.31 -0.91
CA ASP A 102 1.18 30.77 -0.63
C ASP A 102 1.13 31.80 0.52
N SER A 103 0.10 31.79 1.37
CA SER A 103 -0.09 32.80 2.41
C SER A 103 0.57 32.46 3.76
N GLY A 104 1.15 31.28 3.91
CA GLY A 104 1.84 30.85 5.12
C GLY A 104 1.67 29.35 5.40
N ASP A 105 1.95 28.92 6.63
CA ASP A 105 1.92 27.53 7.06
C ASP A 105 0.48 27.00 7.22
N ALA A 106 0.14 25.94 6.50
CA ALA A 106 -1.18 25.29 6.58
C ALA A 106 -1.30 24.28 7.73
N MET A 107 -0.20 23.80 8.29
CA MET A 107 -0.20 22.78 9.36
C MET A 107 -1.00 23.21 10.59
N PRO A 108 -0.94 24.49 11.07
CA PRO A 108 -1.71 24.90 12.23
C PRO A 108 -3.23 24.85 12.10
N PHE A 109 -3.77 24.69 10.87
CA PHE A 109 -5.20 24.53 10.67
C PHE A 109 -5.72 23.15 11.13
N PHE A 110 -4.82 22.18 11.30
CA PHE A 110 -5.15 20.83 11.74
C PHE A 110 -4.82 20.63 13.20
N ASP A 111 -5.63 19.83 13.85
CA ASP A 111 -5.37 19.29 15.18
C ASP A 111 -4.77 17.89 15.05
N TYR A 112 -5.50 16.99 14.41
CA TYR A 112 -5.06 15.61 14.14
C TYR A 112 -5.73 15.02 12.89
N VAL A 113 -5.25 13.86 12.47
CA VAL A 113 -5.84 13.01 11.43
C VAL A 113 -6.22 11.69 12.06
N GLU A 114 -7.37 11.15 11.71
CA GLU A 114 -7.84 9.88 12.24
C GLU A 114 -8.48 9.03 11.14
N VAL A 115 -8.33 7.71 11.22
CA VAL A 115 -9.02 6.78 10.32
C VAL A 115 -10.53 6.94 10.42
N ASN A 116 -11.21 6.85 9.29
CA ASN A 116 -12.67 6.95 9.26
C ASN A 116 -13.28 5.84 8.41
N GLU A 117 -13.54 4.72 9.04
CA GLU A 117 -14.16 3.55 8.40
C GLU A 117 -15.62 3.77 7.99
N LEU A 118 -16.28 4.78 8.57
CA LEU A 118 -17.68 5.10 8.33
C LEU A 118 -17.86 6.27 7.36
N ALA A 119 -16.81 6.68 6.65
CA ALA A 119 -16.90 7.79 5.71
C ALA A 119 -17.86 7.43 4.56
N ASP A 120 -18.88 8.27 4.40
CA ASP A 120 -19.81 8.28 3.28
C ASP A 120 -19.41 9.48 2.39
N VAL A 121 -18.62 9.21 1.37
CA VAL A 121 -17.99 10.26 0.53
C VAL A 121 -18.95 10.79 -0.51
N ASP A 122 -19.88 9.96 -0.98
CA ASP A 122 -20.88 10.34 -2.00
C ASP A 122 -22.23 10.76 -1.43
N GLY A 123 -22.45 10.56 -0.11
CA GLY A 123 -23.65 11.00 0.62
C GLY A 123 -24.86 10.12 0.40
N ASP A 124 -24.69 8.86 0.04
CA ASP A 124 -25.78 7.91 -0.20
C ASP A 124 -26.29 7.22 1.07
N GLY A 125 -25.61 7.42 2.20
CA GLY A 125 -25.93 6.85 3.52
C GLY A 125 -25.29 5.49 3.78
N VAL A 126 -24.35 5.06 2.93
CA VAL A 126 -23.56 3.84 3.08
C VAL A 126 -22.10 4.21 3.21
N SER A 127 -21.35 3.49 4.04
CA SER A 127 -19.90 3.69 4.12
C SER A 127 -19.22 3.30 2.81
N ASP A 128 -18.37 4.20 2.31
CA ASP A 128 -17.52 3.96 1.14
C ASP A 128 -16.21 3.25 1.46
N CYS A 129 -15.91 3.08 2.73
CA CYS A 129 -14.61 2.62 3.20
C CYS A 129 -14.72 1.25 3.87
N VAL A 130 -13.63 0.48 3.83
CA VAL A 130 -13.59 -0.84 4.47
C VAL A 130 -13.62 -0.68 5.98
N GLU A 131 -14.50 -1.44 6.64
CA GLU A 131 -14.67 -1.47 8.08
C GLU A 131 -13.89 -2.61 8.73
N GLY A 132 -13.49 -2.43 9.99
CA GLY A 132 -12.89 -3.47 10.83
C GLY A 132 -11.43 -3.77 10.56
N LEU A 133 -10.72 -2.88 9.87
CA LEU A 133 -9.27 -2.99 9.71
C LEU A 133 -8.55 -2.69 11.02
N ALA A 134 -7.40 -3.34 11.23
CA ALA A 134 -6.53 -3.00 12.34
C ALA A 134 -5.93 -1.61 12.12
N THR A 135 -5.99 -0.76 13.15
CA THR A 135 -5.46 0.61 13.11
C THR A 135 -4.45 0.85 14.21
N ALA A 136 -3.58 1.81 14.04
CA ALA A 136 -2.54 2.18 15.00
C ALA A 136 -2.34 3.70 15.03
N ASP A 137 -1.88 4.19 16.19
CA ASP A 137 -1.34 5.52 16.40
C ASP A 137 0.15 5.49 16.01
N GLY A 138 0.50 6.11 14.90
CA GLY A 138 1.84 6.06 14.31
C GLY A 138 2.76 7.16 14.78
N ASP A 139 2.22 8.30 15.23
CA ASP A 139 2.99 9.45 15.68
C ASP A 139 2.95 9.68 17.19
N GLY A 140 2.08 8.98 17.91
CA GLY A 140 1.99 9.00 19.37
C GLY A 140 1.13 10.15 19.94
N ASP A 141 0.23 10.70 19.13
CA ASP A 141 -0.67 11.79 19.53
C ASP A 141 -1.95 11.29 20.22
N GLY A 142 -2.21 9.99 20.18
CA GLY A 142 -3.38 9.32 20.79
C GLY A 142 -4.52 9.06 19.82
N TYR A 143 -4.39 9.45 18.57
CA TYR A 143 -5.33 9.16 17.49
C TYR A 143 -4.75 8.10 16.55
N HIS A 144 -5.59 7.33 15.88
CA HIS A 144 -5.15 6.28 14.98
C HIS A 144 -5.22 6.77 13.54
N GLU A 145 -4.09 6.96 12.87
CA GLU A 145 -4.02 7.41 11.48
C GLU A 145 -3.41 6.36 10.54
N VAL A 146 -2.96 5.23 11.10
CA VAL A 146 -2.34 4.14 10.35
C VAL A 146 -3.31 2.99 10.22
N TYR A 147 -3.53 2.51 9.00
CA TYR A 147 -4.16 1.23 8.75
C TYR A 147 -3.12 0.12 8.62
N SER A 148 -3.37 -1.02 9.25
CA SER A 148 -2.56 -2.24 9.10
C SER A 148 -3.33 -3.27 8.28
N ASP A 149 -2.58 -4.12 7.57
CA ASP A 149 -3.14 -5.27 6.84
C ASP A 149 -4.22 -4.91 5.81
N VAL A 150 -4.07 -3.76 5.13
CA VAL A 150 -4.97 -3.35 4.05
C VAL A 150 -4.74 -4.24 2.84
N GLU A 151 -5.75 -4.97 2.43
CA GLU A 151 -5.72 -5.71 1.18
C GLU A 151 -5.78 -4.75 -0.02
N PRO A 152 -5.12 -5.06 -1.14
CA PRO A 152 -5.24 -4.30 -2.37
C PRO A 152 -6.69 -4.16 -2.81
N ASN A 153 -7.01 -3.04 -3.44
CA ASN A 153 -8.36 -2.64 -3.85
C ASN A 153 -9.32 -2.28 -2.70
N ASN A 154 -8.94 -2.39 -1.44
CA ASN A 154 -9.71 -1.86 -0.34
C ASN A 154 -9.58 -0.34 -0.29
N ARG A 155 -10.71 0.34 -0.23
CA ARG A 155 -10.74 1.79 -0.02
C ARG A 155 -10.59 2.08 1.48
N VAL A 156 -9.60 2.88 1.85
CA VAL A 156 -9.40 3.39 3.21
C VAL A 156 -9.61 4.90 3.25
N CYS A 157 -10.11 5.40 4.36
CA CYS A 157 -10.48 6.80 4.51
C CYS A 157 -9.97 7.39 5.80
N TRP A 158 -9.70 8.69 5.78
CA TRP A 158 -9.32 9.48 6.96
C TRP A 158 -10.22 10.70 7.11
N SER A 159 -10.41 11.13 8.33
CA SER A 159 -10.93 12.45 8.66
C SER A 159 -9.81 13.35 9.13
N PHE A 160 -9.84 14.58 8.63
CA PHE A 160 -8.92 15.64 9.02
C PHE A 160 -9.66 16.57 9.99
N PHE A 161 -9.20 16.65 11.22
CA PHE A 161 -9.85 17.43 12.25
C PHE A 161 -9.24 18.83 12.33
N PRO A 162 -10.06 19.89 12.21
CA PRO A 162 -9.56 21.25 12.27
C PRO A 162 -9.16 21.64 13.69
N ASN A 163 -8.08 22.40 13.82
CA ASN A 163 -7.68 23.01 15.07
C ASN A 163 -8.59 24.21 15.39
N ALA A 164 -9.56 23.98 16.27
CA ALA A 164 -10.53 24.99 16.68
C ALA A 164 -9.90 26.18 17.46
N GLY A 165 -8.67 26.02 17.94
CA GLY A 165 -7.92 27.05 18.67
C GLY A 165 -7.04 27.92 17.75
N TYR A 166 -6.92 27.58 16.47
CA TYR A 166 -6.10 28.32 15.55
C TYR A 166 -6.92 29.38 14.79
N GLU A 167 -6.50 30.64 14.92
CA GLU A 167 -7.04 31.74 14.15
C GLU A 167 -5.93 32.31 13.25
N PRO A 168 -6.06 32.21 11.91
CA PRO A 168 -5.07 32.78 11.00
C PRO A 168 -5.02 34.30 11.14
N THR A 169 -3.84 34.89 10.90
CA THR A 169 -3.67 36.33 10.94
C THR A 169 -4.65 37.01 9.98
N THR A 170 -5.37 38.00 10.49
CA THR A 170 -6.34 38.77 9.68
C THR A 170 -5.64 39.49 8.53
N SER A 171 -6.23 39.45 7.34
CA SER A 171 -5.74 40.11 6.13
C SER A 171 -6.87 40.89 5.43
N SER A 172 -6.52 41.98 4.75
CA SER A 172 -7.44 42.70 3.87
C SER A 172 -7.63 42.02 2.50
N THR A 173 -6.86 40.97 2.22
CA THR A 173 -6.94 40.16 1.00
C THR A 173 -7.25 38.74 1.33
N VAL A 174 -7.77 37.98 0.37
CA VAL A 174 -7.94 36.53 0.48
C VAL A 174 -6.59 35.87 0.74
N GLN A 175 -6.54 34.98 1.70
CA GLN A 175 -5.36 34.15 1.98
C GLN A 175 -5.65 32.72 1.50
N THR A 176 -4.65 32.09 0.92
CA THR A 176 -4.69 30.69 0.50
C THR A 176 -3.53 29.95 1.14
N PHE A 177 -3.82 28.74 1.60
CA PHE A 177 -2.85 27.85 2.23
C PHE A 177 -2.91 26.51 1.54
N LYS A 178 -1.78 25.89 1.32
CA LYS A 178 -1.66 24.61 0.60
C LYS A 178 -0.98 23.57 1.46
N LEU A 179 -1.51 22.38 1.41
CA LEU A 179 -0.94 21.22 2.07
C LEU A 179 -0.85 20.07 1.08
N GLN A 180 0.29 19.42 1.01
CA GLN A 180 0.41 18.17 0.29
C GLN A 180 0.00 17.01 1.20
N VAL A 181 -0.96 16.23 0.74
CA VAL A 181 -1.35 14.97 1.37
C VAL A 181 -0.73 13.84 0.55
N THR A 182 0.03 12.98 1.20
CA THR A 182 0.69 11.83 0.57
C THR A 182 0.21 10.55 1.25
N VAL A 183 -0.39 9.65 0.48
CA VAL A 183 -0.78 8.32 0.95
C VAL A 183 0.32 7.34 0.59
N ARG A 184 0.74 6.53 1.58
CA ARG A 184 1.79 5.52 1.39
C ARG A 184 1.30 4.13 1.75
N GLY A 185 1.74 3.13 0.97
CA GLY A 185 1.61 1.72 1.29
C GLY A 185 2.98 1.08 1.49
N ASN A 186 3.26 0.55 2.68
CA ASN A 186 4.57 0.01 3.04
C ASN A 186 5.74 0.97 2.73
N GLY A 187 5.52 2.29 2.92
CA GLY A 187 6.46 3.36 2.62
C GLY A 187 6.53 3.84 1.17
N ALA A 188 5.98 3.10 0.21
CA ALA A 188 5.86 3.55 -1.18
C ALA A 188 4.70 4.53 -1.34
N ILE A 189 4.86 5.54 -2.20
CA ILE A 189 3.79 6.49 -2.49
C ILE A 189 2.73 5.80 -3.34
N LEU A 190 1.49 5.76 -2.85
CA LEU A 190 0.32 5.27 -3.56
C LEU A 190 -0.41 6.40 -4.27
N ASP A 191 -0.58 7.54 -3.56
CA ASP A 191 -1.26 8.71 -4.10
C ASP A 191 -0.72 9.99 -3.47
N ARG A 192 -0.97 11.11 -4.15
CA ARG A 192 -0.58 12.44 -3.71
C ARG A 192 -1.52 13.48 -4.26
N PHE A 193 -2.04 14.35 -3.40
CA PHE A 193 -2.88 15.47 -3.82
C PHE A 193 -2.61 16.71 -2.97
N ILE A 194 -3.12 17.87 -3.44
CA ILE A 194 -2.99 19.15 -2.73
C ILE A 194 -4.35 19.55 -2.19
N ALA A 195 -4.41 19.74 -0.88
CA ALA A 195 -5.54 20.36 -0.20
C ALA A 195 -5.32 21.89 -0.09
N TRP A 196 -6.42 22.62 -0.19
CA TRP A 196 -6.41 24.08 -0.17
C TRP A 196 -7.34 24.59 0.91
N TRP A 197 -6.85 25.58 1.69
CA TRP A 197 -7.68 26.38 2.58
C TRP A 197 -7.74 27.79 2.07
N VAL A 198 -8.93 28.37 2.09
CA VAL A 198 -9.17 29.72 1.65
C VAL A 198 -9.76 30.50 2.82
N VAL A 199 -9.01 31.46 3.32
CA VAL A 199 -9.45 32.36 4.39
C VAL A 199 -9.91 33.68 3.73
N PRO A 200 -11.19 34.07 3.90
CA PRO A 200 -11.69 35.29 3.33
C PRO A 200 -11.05 36.53 3.99
N PRO A 201 -11.01 37.65 3.30
CA PRO A 201 -10.48 38.91 3.89
C PRO A 201 -11.36 39.36 5.07
N SER A 202 -10.72 39.92 6.08
CA SER A 202 -11.43 40.59 7.17
C SER A 202 -12.22 41.76 6.63
N MET A 203 -13.53 41.81 6.91
CA MET A 203 -14.31 43.00 6.58
C MET A 203 -13.91 44.16 7.50
N PRO A 204 -13.74 45.40 6.99
CA PRO A 204 -13.54 46.57 7.85
C PRO A 204 -14.77 46.68 8.79
N GLN A 205 -14.49 46.75 10.08
CA GLN A 205 -15.55 47.08 11.05
C GLN A 205 -16.07 48.51 10.74
N GLN A 206 -17.36 48.62 10.49
CA GLN A 206 -18.06 49.89 10.28
C GLN A 206 -18.27 50.61 11.61
#